data_8499e03acd25f51f33d7ed459a60f70c
#
_entry.id   8499e03acd25f51f33d7ed459a60f70c
#
_cell.length_a   1.000
_cell.length_b   1.000
_cell.length_c   1.000
_cell.angle_alpha   90.00
_cell.angle_beta   90.00
_cell.angle_gamma   90.00
#
_symmetry.space_group_name_H-M   'P 1'
#
loop_
_entity.id
_entity.type
_entity.pdbx_description
1 polymer ?
#
loop_
_entity_poly.entity_id
_entity_poly.type
_entity_poly.pdbx_seq_one_letter_code
_entity_poly.pdbx_strand_id
1 'polypeptide(L)'
;MKMNMMTETTFSHDSDLEEAVIGACMIERAAMPLVADKLRPEMFYEEKNLEIFVALQAMYRSAKSIDSITLKNELAARGKLDAVGGPYELLRISSKVSSSAHLEYHALILRQLHT
;
A
#
# COMPACT_ATOMS: atom_id res chain seq x y z
N MET A 1 -18.93 21.16 11.54
CA MET A 1 -18.33 21.22 11.51
C MET A 1 -17.98 21.05 11.53
N LYS A 2 -18.10 20.57 11.49
CA LYS A 2 -17.52 20.42 11.48
C LYS A 2 -17.03 20.17 11.03
N MET A 3 -17.23 19.72 10.76
CA MET A 3 -16.58 19.47 10.28
C MET A 3 -15.86 19.72 10.06
N ASN A 4 -15.60 19.94 10.22
CA ASN A 4 -14.72 20.26 9.76
C ASN A 4 -13.52 20.35 10.20
N MET A 5 -13.27 20.47 10.98
CA MET A 5 -12.16 20.52 11.46
C MET A 5 -11.52 19.26 11.67
N MET A 6 -12.10 18.36 12.08
CA MET A 6 -11.55 17.12 12.10
C MET A 6 -11.30 16.60 10.77
N THR A 7 -11.95 17.13 9.81
CA THR A 7 -11.67 16.79 8.44
C THR A 7 -10.28 17.17 8.04
N GLU A 8 -9.71 18.20 8.63
CA GLU A 8 -8.34 18.57 8.30
C GLU A 8 -7.37 17.49 8.70
N THR A 9 -7.64 16.81 9.80
CA THR A 9 -6.80 15.72 10.24
C THR A 9 -6.79 14.60 9.22
N THR A 10 -7.94 14.30 8.62
CA THR A 10 -7.99 13.24 7.63
C THR A 10 -7.33 13.63 6.32
N PHE A 11 -7.13 14.93 6.06
CA PHE A 11 -6.49 15.35 4.83
C PHE A 11 -5.00 15.06 4.82
N SER A 12 -4.36 14.91 5.98
CA SER A 12 -2.93 14.65 6.02
C SER A 12 -2.60 13.19 5.72
N HIS A 13 -3.53 12.27 5.96
CA HIS A 13 -3.35 10.87 5.64
C HIS A 13 -4.71 10.19 5.63
N ASP A 14 -4.74 9.00 5.05
CA ASP A 14 -5.97 8.23 4.94
C ASP A 14 -5.58 6.75 4.88
N SER A 15 -5.75 6.06 6.00
CA SER A 15 -5.34 4.66 6.11
C SER A 15 -6.09 3.76 5.14
N ASP A 16 -7.39 4.02 4.93
CA ASP A 16 -8.17 3.20 4.00
C ASP A 16 -7.68 3.39 2.57
N LEU A 17 -7.32 4.63 2.22
CA LEU A 17 -6.78 4.91 0.89
C LEU A 17 -5.44 4.20 0.70
N GLU A 18 -4.58 4.26 1.72
CA GLU A 18 -3.29 3.57 1.66
C GLU A 18 -3.48 2.08 1.46
N GLU A 19 -4.41 1.48 2.20
CA GLU A 19 -4.67 0.05 2.08
C GLU A 19 -5.28 -0.30 0.73
N ALA A 20 -6.09 0.58 0.16
CA ALA A 20 -6.63 0.34 -1.17
C ALA A 20 -5.53 0.29 -2.22
N VAL A 21 -4.56 1.19 -2.13
CA VAL A 21 -3.41 1.20 -3.05
C VAL A 21 -2.58 -0.07 -2.88
N ILE A 22 -2.21 -0.38 -1.64
CA ILE A 22 -1.38 -1.55 -1.36
C ILE A 22 -2.10 -2.83 -1.75
N GLY A 23 -3.38 -2.94 -1.41
CA GLY A 23 -4.16 -4.14 -1.71
C GLY A 23 -4.25 -4.37 -3.22
N ALA A 24 -4.43 -3.32 -4.00
CA ALA A 24 -4.45 -3.45 -5.45
C ALA A 24 -3.11 -3.98 -5.96
N CYS A 25 -2.01 -3.49 -5.39
CA CYS A 25 -0.67 -3.95 -5.79
C CYS A 25 -0.43 -5.40 -5.41
N MET A 26 -1.14 -5.91 -4.41
CA MET A 26 -1.00 -7.30 -4.00
C MET A 26 -1.76 -8.27 -4.89
N ILE A 27 -2.87 -7.83 -5.49
CA ILE A 27 -3.75 -8.75 -6.20
C ILE A 27 -3.65 -8.67 -7.72
N GLU A 28 -3.01 -7.62 -8.27
CA GLU A 28 -2.97 -7.41 -9.70
C GLU A 28 -1.53 -7.31 -10.17
N ARG A 29 -1.19 -8.18 -11.15
CA ARG A 29 0.17 -8.16 -11.70
C ARG A 29 0.51 -6.82 -12.33
N ALA A 30 -0.46 -6.17 -12.95
CA ALA A 30 -0.24 -4.92 -13.66
C ALA A 30 -0.23 -3.69 -12.76
N ALA A 31 -0.47 -3.85 -11.46
CA ALA A 31 -0.63 -2.71 -10.57
C ALA A 31 0.68 -1.96 -10.33
N MET A 32 1.75 -2.68 -9.98
CA MET A 32 3.01 -2.01 -9.65
C MET A 32 3.55 -1.15 -10.80
N PRO A 33 3.52 -1.59 -12.06
CA PRO A 33 3.95 -0.70 -13.14
C PRO A 33 3.20 0.63 -13.20
N LEU A 34 1.94 0.64 -12.77
CA LEU A 34 1.15 1.86 -12.82
C LEU A 34 1.57 2.87 -11.76
N VAL A 35 2.15 2.43 -10.66
CA VAL A 35 2.43 3.32 -9.54
C VAL A 35 3.88 3.37 -9.11
N ALA A 36 4.73 2.47 -9.62
CA ALA A 36 6.10 2.36 -9.12
C ALA A 36 6.90 3.66 -9.25
N ASP A 37 6.65 4.43 -10.32
CA ASP A 37 7.34 5.68 -10.52
C ASP A 37 6.62 6.88 -9.92
N LYS A 38 5.38 6.69 -9.46
CA LYS A 38 4.54 7.78 -8.97
C LYS A 38 4.50 7.85 -7.47
N LEU A 39 4.73 6.74 -6.79
CA LEU A 39 4.63 6.67 -5.33
C LEU A 39 6.00 6.35 -4.73
N ARG A 40 6.22 6.89 -3.56
CA ARG A 40 7.42 6.60 -2.77
C ARG A 40 6.97 6.13 -1.38
N PRO A 41 7.79 5.31 -0.72
CA PRO A 41 7.40 4.79 0.61
C PRO A 41 7.02 5.88 1.60
N GLU A 42 7.71 7.01 1.58
CA GLU A 42 7.44 8.09 2.54
C GLU A 42 6.08 8.75 2.35
N MET A 43 5.37 8.44 1.26
CA MET A 43 4.01 8.92 1.06
C MET A 43 2.99 8.17 1.90
N PHE A 44 3.40 7.04 2.51
CA PHE A 44 2.53 6.26 3.36
C PHE A 44 2.72 6.68 4.81
N TYR A 45 1.63 7.13 5.43
CA TYR A 45 1.68 7.60 6.81
C TYR A 45 1.80 6.45 7.80
N GLU A 46 1.03 5.37 7.56
CA GLU A 46 1.05 4.22 8.45
C GLU A 46 2.32 3.43 8.24
N GLU A 47 3.04 3.17 9.33
CA GLU A 47 4.33 2.47 9.24
C GLU A 47 4.19 1.10 8.59
N LYS A 48 3.12 0.36 8.92
CA LYS A 48 2.96 -0.97 8.31
C LYS A 48 2.77 -0.88 6.81
N ASN A 49 2.03 0.14 6.35
CA ASN A 49 1.79 0.31 4.91
C ASN A 49 3.06 0.74 4.19
N LEU A 50 3.85 1.58 4.84
CA LEU A 50 5.15 1.98 4.31
C LEU A 50 6.05 0.76 4.10
N GLU A 51 6.13 -0.10 5.11
CA GLU A 51 6.98 -1.29 5.03
C GLU A 51 6.50 -2.26 3.96
N ILE A 52 5.19 -2.41 3.83
CA ILE A 52 4.65 -3.26 2.78
C ILE A 52 5.00 -2.69 1.40
N PHE A 53 4.87 -1.38 1.23
CA PHE A 53 5.18 -0.77 -0.07
C PHE A 53 6.67 -0.89 -0.40
N VAL A 54 7.55 -0.75 0.60
CA VAL A 54 8.98 -0.96 0.38
C VAL A 54 9.24 -2.36 -0.16
N ALA A 55 8.60 -3.37 0.44
CA ALA A 55 8.77 -4.74 -0.01
C ALA A 55 8.24 -4.93 -1.43
N LEU A 56 7.07 -4.37 -1.73
CA LEU A 56 6.48 -4.47 -3.06
C LEU A 56 7.39 -3.83 -4.11
N GLN A 57 7.94 -2.65 -3.82
CA GLN A 57 8.84 -1.99 -4.76
C GLN A 57 10.10 -2.82 -5.00
N ALA A 58 10.66 -3.38 -3.95
CA ALA A 58 11.87 -4.19 -4.09
C ALA A 58 11.60 -5.43 -4.93
N MET A 59 10.46 -6.09 -4.70
CA MET A 59 10.10 -7.26 -5.48
C MET A 59 9.88 -6.88 -6.95
N TYR A 60 9.22 -5.77 -7.19
CA TYR A 60 8.97 -5.31 -8.55
C TYR A 60 10.29 -5.02 -9.29
N ARG A 61 11.20 -4.32 -8.62
CA ARG A 61 12.49 -3.98 -9.22
C ARG A 61 13.37 -5.19 -9.48
N SER A 62 13.15 -6.25 -8.69
CA SER A 62 13.90 -7.50 -8.86
C SER A 62 13.16 -8.48 -9.77
N ALA A 63 12.08 -8.04 -10.41
CA ALA A 63 11.28 -8.86 -11.32
C ALA A 63 10.72 -10.11 -10.65
N LYS A 64 10.43 -10.04 -9.34
CA LYS A 64 9.81 -11.15 -8.62
C LYS A 64 8.31 -11.12 -8.83
N SER A 65 7.71 -12.30 -8.88
CA SER A 65 6.25 -12.40 -8.90
C SER A 65 5.71 -11.92 -7.56
N ILE A 66 4.61 -11.16 -7.61
CA ILE A 66 3.99 -10.60 -6.43
C ILE A 66 2.64 -11.24 -6.21
N ASP A 67 2.46 -11.87 -5.06
CA ASP A 67 1.17 -12.33 -4.55
C ASP A 67 1.28 -12.34 -3.03
N SER A 68 0.21 -12.74 -2.34
CA SER A 68 0.21 -12.68 -0.88
C SER A 68 1.25 -13.60 -0.27
N ILE A 69 1.53 -14.73 -0.91
CA ILE A 69 2.51 -15.70 -0.39
C ILE A 69 3.94 -15.17 -0.57
N THR A 70 4.25 -14.69 -1.77
CA THR A 70 5.61 -14.19 -2.03
C THR A 70 5.88 -12.91 -1.25
N LEU A 71 4.88 -12.07 -1.09
CA LEU A 71 5.03 -10.86 -0.28
C LEU A 71 5.27 -11.21 1.19
N LYS A 72 4.52 -12.20 1.71
CA LYS A 72 4.74 -12.66 3.07
C LYS A 72 6.19 -13.12 3.25
N ASN A 73 6.68 -13.92 2.30
CA ASN A 73 8.04 -14.41 2.39
C ASN A 73 9.08 -13.31 2.29
N GLU A 74 8.82 -12.31 1.46
CA GLU A 74 9.73 -11.17 1.33
C GLU A 74 9.79 -10.38 2.64
N LEU A 75 8.63 -10.13 3.25
CA LEU A 75 8.58 -9.42 4.54
C LEU A 75 9.26 -10.20 5.63
N ALA A 76 9.08 -11.53 5.64
CA ALA A 76 9.75 -12.37 6.63
C ALA A 76 11.27 -12.31 6.46
N ALA A 77 11.74 -12.36 5.23
CA ALA A 77 13.17 -12.29 4.95
C ALA A 77 13.76 -10.93 5.37
N ARG A 78 12.96 -9.88 5.33
CA ARG A 78 13.38 -8.55 5.76
C ARG A 78 13.24 -8.34 7.26
N GLY A 79 12.68 -9.31 7.98
CA GLY A 79 12.45 -9.17 9.40
C GLY A 79 11.31 -8.22 9.73
N LYS A 80 10.38 -8.03 8.78
CA LYS A 80 9.30 -7.05 8.93
C LYS A 80 7.91 -7.66 9.00
N LEU A 81 7.80 -8.98 8.88
CA LEU A 81 6.47 -9.59 8.82
C LEU A 81 5.65 -9.31 10.07
N ASP A 82 6.25 -9.44 11.25
CA ASP A 82 5.51 -9.16 12.47
C ASP A 82 5.17 -7.68 12.60
N ALA A 83 6.06 -6.82 12.14
CA ALA A 83 5.84 -5.37 12.24
C ALA A 83 4.65 -4.91 11.41
N VAL A 84 4.35 -5.59 10.31
CA VAL A 84 3.21 -5.22 9.49
C VAL A 84 1.92 -5.93 9.91
N GLY A 85 1.98 -6.77 10.94
CA GLY A 85 0.78 -7.43 11.46
C GLY A 85 0.65 -8.90 11.10
N GLY A 86 1.68 -9.47 10.46
CA GLY A 86 1.69 -10.89 10.13
C GLY A 86 0.89 -11.24 8.90
N PRO A 87 0.83 -12.54 8.56
CA PRO A 87 0.14 -12.98 7.35
C PRO A 87 -1.36 -12.63 7.34
N TYR A 88 -1.98 -12.64 8.50
CA TYR A 88 -3.41 -12.33 8.58
C TYR A 88 -3.69 -10.90 8.12
N GLU A 89 -2.82 -9.96 8.51
CA GLU A 89 -3.01 -8.56 8.11
C GLU A 89 -2.86 -8.39 6.60
N LEU A 90 -1.91 -9.09 6.01
CA LEU A 90 -1.75 -9.05 4.55
C LEU A 90 -3.00 -9.57 3.85
N LEU A 91 -3.57 -10.65 4.39
CA LEU A 91 -4.79 -11.21 3.83
C LEU A 91 -5.95 -10.22 3.97
N ARG A 92 -6.05 -9.57 5.14
CA ARG A 92 -7.11 -8.59 5.38
C ARG A 92 -7.03 -7.44 4.37
N ILE A 93 -5.84 -6.91 4.17
CA ILE A 93 -5.67 -5.78 3.25
C ILE A 93 -6.00 -6.20 1.81
N SER A 94 -5.50 -7.34 1.37
CA SER A 94 -5.77 -7.78 0.00
C SER A 94 -7.24 -8.10 -0.21
N SER A 95 -7.94 -8.52 0.83
CA SER A 95 -9.36 -8.85 0.73
C SER A 95 -10.26 -7.63 0.62
N LYS A 96 -9.76 -6.45 0.96
CA LYS A 96 -10.55 -5.22 0.86
C LYS A 96 -10.71 -4.75 -0.57
N VAL A 97 -9.90 -5.26 -1.49
CA VAL A 97 -9.84 -4.76 -2.86
C VAL A 97 -10.26 -5.87 -3.81
N SER A 98 -11.21 -5.57 -4.69
CA SER A 98 -11.66 -6.56 -5.67
C SER A 98 -10.98 -6.38 -7.02
N SER A 99 -10.41 -5.20 -7.28
CA SER A 99 -9.71 -4.95 -8.54
C SER A 99 -8.84 -3.73 -8.39
N SER A 100 -7.97 -3.51 -9.38
CA SER A 100 -7.12 -2.32 -9.41
C SER A 100 -7.70 -1.21 -10.28
N ALA A 101 -9.01 -1.25 -10.54
CA ALA A 101 -9.64 -0.34 -11.49
C ALA A 101 -9.43 1.14 -11.15
N HIS A 102 -9.35 1.48 -9.86
CA HIS A 102 -9.22 2.87 -9.44
C HIS A 102 -7.84 3.17 -8.88
N LEU A 103 -6.87 2.32 -9.14
CA LEU A 103 -5.56 2.44 -8.51
C LEU A 103 -4.87 3.76 -8.86
N GLU A 104 -4.86 4.15 -10.13
CA GLU A 104 -4.17 5.39 -10.51
C GLU A 104 -4.82 6.60 -9.88
N TYR A 105 -6.13 6.60 -9.76
CA TYR A 105 -6.84 7.69 -9.10
C TYR A 105 -6.49 7.74 -7.62
N HIS A 106 -6.51 6.59 -6.96
CA HIS A 106 -6.16 6.53 -5.54
C HIS A 106 -4.71 6.93 -5.31
N ALA A 107 -3.81 6.54 -6.20
CA ALA A 107 -2.40 6.91 -6.08
C ALA A 107 -2.21 8.42 -6.22
N LEU A 108 -2.97 9.05 -7.11
CA LEU A 108 -2.90 10.49 -7.27
C LEU A 108 -3.34 11.21 -6.00
N ILE A 109 -4.44 10.74 -5.40
CA ILE A 109 -4.90 11.33 -4.14
C ILE A 109 -3.85 11.15 -3.05
N LEU A 110 -3.25 9.98 -2.98
CA LEU A 110 -2.23 9.70 -1.97
C LEU A 110 -1.04 10.66 -2.11
N ARG A 111 -0.60 10.89 -3.34
CA ARG A 111 0.47 11.85 -3.57
C ARG A 111 0.07 13.25 -3.12
N GLN A 112 -1.16 13.65 -3.38
CA GLN A 112 -1.63 14.96 -3.00
C GLN A 112 -1.68 15.13 -1.49
N LEU A 113 -2.08 14.08 -0.77
CA LEU A 113 -2.09 14.13 0.69
C LEU A 113 -0.69 14.27 1.26
N HIS A 114 0.29 13.68 0.59
CA HIS A 114 1.67 13.75 1.06
C HIS A 114 2.23 15.17 0.95
N THR A 115 1.88 15.88 -0.11
CA THR A 115 2.38 17.24 -0.29
C THR A 115 1.63 18.23 0.58
#